data_a149b15056f94979ab0007e0f0d6cafa
#
_entry.id   a149b15056f94979ab0007e0f0d6cafa
#
_cell.length_a   1.000
_cell.length_b   1.000
_cell.length_c   1.000
_cell.angle_alpha   90.00
_cell.angle_beta   90.00
_cell.angle_gamma   90.00
#
_symmetry.space_group_name_H-M   'P 1'
#
loop_
_entity.id
_entity.type
_entity.pdbx_description
1 polymer ?
#
loop_
_entity_poly.entity_id
_entity_poly.type
_entity_poly.pdbx_seq_one_letter_code
_entity_poly.pdbx_strand_id
1 'polypeptide(L)'
;MKVKDIMTKRVICVGAEETVEVAARTLAQNNIGALPVQGTDGKLCGVVTDRDLVTRCVASGRQPSQTTVRQVMTRQVISAQPDMDVGAAAHLMGRQQVRRLPVTENGKICGMISLGDLACRESSVMDAADALTDITGNISDR
;
A
#
# COMPACT_ATOMS: atom_id res chain seq x y z
N MET A 1 1.95 -9.02 19.98
CA MET A 1 1.16 -9.45 18.81
C MET A 1 1.96 -9.13 17.55
N LYS A 2 2.07 -10.06 16.65
CA LYS A 2 2.85 -9.92 15.41
C LYS A 2 1.94 -9.53 14.25
N VAL A 3 2.52 -8.88 13.25
CA VAL A 3 1.82 -8.49 12.03
C VAL A 3 1.10 -9.69 11.39
N LYS A 4 1.74 -10.86 11.34
CA LYS A 4 1.16 -12.09 10.78
C LYS A 4 -0.14 -12.52 11.46
N ASP A 5 -0.35 -12.11 12.72
CA ASP A 5 -1.53 -12.51 13.50
C ASP A 5 -2.79 -11.74 13.08
N ILE A 6 -2.63 -10.55 12.48
CA ILE A 6 -3.75 -9.65 12.12
C ILE A 6 -3.77 -9.23 10.67
N MET A 7 -2.74 -9.54 9.89
CA MET A 7 -2.70 -9.15 8.47
C MET A 7 -3.76 -9.88 7.65
N THR A 8 -4.20 -9.24 6.57
CA THR A 8 -5.03 -9.87 5.54
C THR A 8 -4.11 -10.64 4.61
N LYS A 9 -4.33 -11.94 4.47
CA LYS A 9 -3.49 -12.82 3.63
C LYS A 9 -3.82 -12.73 2.15
N ARG A 10 -5.07 -12.38 1.83
CA ARG A 10 -5.50 -12.21 0.45
C ARG A 10 -5.13 -10.80 0.00
N VAL A 11 -4.13 -10.70 -0.88
CA VAL A 11 -3.63 -9.42 -1.37
C VAL A 11 -3.98 -9.25 -2.83
N ILE A 12 -4.57 -8.10 -3.15
CA ILE A 12 -4.86 -7.72 -4.53
C ILE A 12 -3.66 -6.91 -5.01
N CYS A 13 -2.98 -7.40 -6.04
CA CYS A 13 -1.78 -6.80 -6.61
C CYS A 13 -1.95 -6.58 -8.11
N VAL A 14 -1.03 -5.83 -8.68
CA VAL A 14 -0.92 -5.67 -10.13
C VAL A 14 0.52 -5.91 -10.55
N GLY A 15 0.73 -6.46 -11.74
CA GLY A 15 2.07 -6.64 -12.30
C GLY A 15 2.62 -5.33 -12.84
N ALA A 16 3.94 -5.13 -12.70
CA ALA A 16 4.62 -3.92 -13.15
C ALA A 16 4.47 -3.69 -14.66
N GLU A 17 4.40 -4.77 -15.42
CA GLU A 17 4.29 -4.72 -16.88
C GLU A 17 2.83 -4.69 -17.37
N GLU A 18 1.85 -4.77 -16.48
CA GLU A 18 0.45 -4.58 -16.83
C GLU A 18 0.18 -3.10 -17.11
N THR A 19 -0.93 -2.83 -17.81
CA THR A 19 -1.27 -1.46 -18.19
C THR A 19 -1.93 -0.69 -17.05
N VAL A 20 -1.84 0.64 -17.13
CA VAL A 20 -2.57 1.54 -16.22
C VAL A 20 -4.07 1.26 -16.28
N GLU A 21 -4.61 0.92 -17.46
CA GLU A 21 -6.02 0.55 -17.61
C GLU A 21 -6.40 -0.65 -16.74
N VAL A 22 -5.57 -1.69 -16.72
CA VAL A 22 -5.77 -2.87 -15.87
C VAL A 22 -5.73 -2.47 -14.39
N ALA A 23 -4.76 -1.65 -13.99
CA ALA A 23 -4.67 -1.16 -12.62
C ALA A 23 -5.91 -0.36 -12.22
N ALA A 24 -6.37 0.54 -13.09
CA ALA A 24 -7.56 1.34 -12.84
C ALA A 24 -8.81 0.47 -12.65
N ARG A 25 -9.00 -0.54 -13.48
CA ARG A 25 -10.11 -1.48 -13.35
C ARG A 25 -10.03 -2.27 -12.05
N THR A 26 -8.84 -2.71 -11.68
CA THR A 26 -8.62 -3.46 -10.44
C THR A 26 -8.97 -2.61 -9.22
N LEU A 27 -8.56 -1.34 -9.19
CA LEU A 27 -8.92 -0.41 -8.13
C LEU A 27 -10.43 -0.23 -8.05
N ALA A 28 -11.08 0.00 -9.19
CA ALA A 28 -12.51 0.24 -9.26
C ALA A 28 -13.33 -0.99 -8.84
N GLN A 29 -12.96 -2.17 -9.33
CA GLN A 29 -13.68 -3.41 -9.03
C GLN A 29 -13.60 -3.80 -7.55
N ASN A 30 -12.50 -3.45 -6.88
CA ASN A 30 -12.27 -3.80 -5.49
C ASN A 30 -12.52 -2.63 -4.54
N ASN A 31 -12.88 -1.47 -5.06
CA ASN A 31 -13.15 -0.25 -4.28
C ASN A 31 -11.99 0.10 -3.34
N ILE A 32 -10.78 0.09 -3.88
CA ILE A 32 -9.54 0.41 -3.17
C ILE A 32 -8.79 1.52 -3.90
N GLY A 33 -7.91 2.22 -3.17
CA GLY A 33 -7.16 3.36 -3.71
C GLY A 33 -5.69 3.10 -3.99
N ALA A 34 -5.18 1.92 -3.63
CA ALA A 34 -3.77 1.60 -3.79
C ALA A 34 -3.58 0.12 -4.08
N LEU A 35 -2.58 -0.20 -4.89
CA LEU A 35 -2.20 -1.57 -5.25
C LEU A 35 -0.71 -1.76 -5.06
N PRO A 36 -0.28 -2.80 -4.35
CA PRO A 36 1.10 -3.26 -4.44
C PRO A 36 1.40 -3.71 -5.87
N VAL A 37 2.61 -3.42 -6.34
CA VAL A 37 3.07 -3.78 -7.68
C VAL A 37 4.12 -4.87 -7.57
N GLN A 38 3.91 -5.97 -8.29
CA GLN A 38 4.84 -7.10 -8.35
C GLN A 38 5.64 -7.05 -9.65
N GLY A 39 6.94 -7.33 -9.52
CA GLY A 39 7.77 -7.62 -10.68
C GLY A 39 7.53 -9.05 -11.22
N THR A 40 8.19 -9.39 -12.33
CA THR A 40 8.08 -10.72 -12.94
C THR A 40 8.63 -11.83 -12.03
N ASP A 41 9.48 -11.48 -11.07
CA ASP A 41 10.02 -12.39 -10.06
C ASP A 41 9.06 -12.61 -8.87
N GLY A 42 7.89 -11.97 -8.86
CA GLY A 42 6.92 -12.04 -7.77
C GLY A 42 7.25 -11.16 -6.59
N LYS A 43 8.34 -10.40 -6.65
CA LYS A 43 8.74 -9.50 -5.56
C LYS A 43 8.04 -8.16 -5.66
N LEU A 44 7.79 -7.55 -4.49
CA LEU A 44 7.27 -6.20 -4.41
C LEU A 44 8.28 -5.22 -5.02
N CYS A 45 7.86 -4.43 -6.00
CA CYS A 45 8.72 -3.46 -6.66
C CYS A 45 8.17 -2.03 -6.63
N GLY A 46 6.95 -1.84 -6.18
CA GLY A 46 6.35 -0.52 -6.12
C GLY A 46 4.94 -0.53 -5.55
N VAL A 47 4.35 0.64 -5.50
CA VAL A 47 2.94 0.86 -5.17
C VAL A 47 2.38 1.83 -6.21
N VAL A 48 1.18 1.59 -6.68
CA VAL A 48 0.45 2.50 -7.54
C VAL A 48 -0.88 2.87 -6.88
N THR A 49 -1.20 4.16 -6.89
CA THR A 49 -2.43 4.69 -6.30
C THR A 49 -3.32 5.26 -7.39
N ASP A 50 -4.61 5.45 -7.08
CA ASP A 50 -5.54 6.17 -7.94
C ASP A 50 -5.00 7.57 -8.28
N ARG A 51 -4.39 8.26 -7.31
CA ARG A 51 -3.76 9.56 -7.55
C ARG A 51 -2.62 9.45 -8.56
N ASP A 52 -1.78 8.43 -8.48
CA ASP A 52 -0.69 8.21 -9.45
C ASP A 52 -1.23 8.05 -10.86
N LEU A 53 -2.33 7.32 -11.03
CA LEU A 53 -2.96 7.12 -12.34
C LEU A 53 -3.46 8.44 -12.92
N VAL A 54 -4.05 9.28 -12.08
CA VAL A 54 -4.55 10.60 -12.52
C VAL A 54 -3.39 11.54 -12.82
N THR A 55 -2.45 11.69 -11.89
CA THR A 55 -1.40 12.72 -11.99
C THR A 55 -0.29 12.35 -12.97
N ARG A 56 0.05 11.07 -13.07
CA ARG A 56 1.20 10.61 -13.86
C ARG A 56 0.82 10.00 -15.22
N CYS A 57 -0.43 9.62 -15.39
CA CYS A 57 -0.92 9.10 -16.66
C CYS A 57 -1.87 10.08 -17.33
N VAL A 58 -3.03 10.32 -16.74
CA VAL A 58 -4.08 11.16 -17.35
C VAL A 58 -3.59 12.60 -17.53
N ALA A 59 -3.05 13.22 -16.49
CA ALA A 59 -2.60 14.63 -16.55
C ALA A 59 -1.43 14.84 -17.50
N SER A 60 -0.62 13.82 -17.76
CA SER A 60 0.52 13.89 -18.69
C SER A 60 0.14 13.57 -20.14
N GLY A 61 -1.13 13.27 -20.40
CA GLY A 61 -1.61 12.97 -21.76
C GLY A 61 -1.29 11.54 -22.23
N ARG A 62 -0.87 10.65 -21.34
CA ARG A 62 -0.59 9.27 -21.69
C ARG A 62 -1.87 8.46 -21.83
N GLN A 63 -1.85 7.50 -22.74
CA GLN A 63 -2.97 6.57 -22.93
C GLN A 63 -2.90 5.44 -21.89
N PRO A 64 -3.94 5.24 -21.07
CA PRO A 64 -3.92 4.17 -20.06
C PRO A 64 -3.69 2.77 -20.63
N SER A 65 -4.20 2.50 -21.82
CA SER A 65 -4.03 1.19 -22.48
C SER A 65 -2.62 0.94 -23.03
N GLN A 66 -1.79 1.99 -23.11
CA GLN A 66 -0.44 1.91 -23.69
C GLN A 66 0.64 2.33 -22.69
N THR A 67 0.26 2.57 -21.44
CA THR A 67 1.18 2.96 -20.37
C THR A 67 1.26 1.82 -19.36
N THR A 68 2.47 1.41 -19.00
CA THR A 68 2.63 0.36 -17.98
C THR A 68 2.55 0.94 -16.58
N VAL A 69 2.17 0.09 -15.63
CA VAL A 69 2.16 0.44 -14.21
C VAL A 69 3.56 0.88 -13.76
N ARG A 70 4.60 0.23 -14.26
CA ARG A 70 6.00 0.59 -13.95
C ARG A 70 6.32 2.05 -14.22
N GLN A 71 5.73 2.63 -15.26
CA GLN A 71 5.99 4.02 -15.67
C GLN A 71 5.37 5.06 -14.72
N VAL A 72 4.34 4.68 -13.96
CA VAL A 72 3.59 5.61 -13.11
C VAL A 72 3.65 5.26 -11.62
N MET A 73 4.14 4.08 -11.26
CA MET A 73 4.22 3.64 -9.85
C MET A 73 5.26 4.43 -9.05
N THR A 74 5.11 4.41 -7.74
CA THR A 74 6.14 4.85 -6.80
C THR A 74 7.03 3.65 -6.48
N ARG A 75 8.35 3.79 -6.65
CA ARG A 75 9.32 2.69 -6.53
C ARG A 75 9.81 2.47 -5.11
N GLN A 76 9.83 3.51 -4.29
CA GLN A 76 10.23 3.38 -2.90
C GLN A 76 9.06 2.87 -2.09
N VAL A 77 9.04 1.58 -1.82
CA VAL A 77 7.97 0.95 -1.07
C VAL A 77 8.51 0.48 0.26
N ILE A 78 7.83 0.91 1.30
CA ILE A 78 8.09 0.44 2.65
C ILE A 78 7.13 -0.68 2.95
N SER A 79 7.65 -1.77 3.48
CA SER A 79 6.87 -2.96 3.80
C SER A 79 7.09 -3.35 5.26
N ALA A 80 6.11 -4.03 5.83
CA ALA A 80 6.24 -4.71 7.10
C ALA A 80 6.68 -6.16 6.86
N GLN A 81 7.15 -6.81 7.91
CA GLN A 81 7.48 -8.24 7.89
C GLN A 81 6.52 -9.00 8.80
N PRO A 82 6.26 -10.29 8.53
CA PRO A 82 5.30 -11.06 9.32
C PRO A 82 5.61 -11.09 10.82
N ASP A 83 6.88 -11.15 11.19
CA ASP A 83 7.30 -11.22 12.57
C ASP A 83 7.47 -9.86 13.26
N MET A 84 7.22 -8.77 12.53
CA MET A 84 7.25 -7.43 13.09
C MET A 84 6.15 -7.27 14.13
N ASP A 85 6.44 -6.56 15.20
CA ASP A 85 5.45 -6.23 16.22
C ASP A 85 4.43 -5.24 15.66
N VAL A 86 3.14 -5.38 16.02
CA VAL A 86 2.09 -4.50 15.49
C VAL A 86 2.31 -3.05 15.87
N GLY A 87 2.87 -2.78 17.06
CA GLY A 87 3.25 -1.42 17.47
C GLY A 87 4.29 -0.80 16.54
N ALA A 88 5.29 -1.59 16.14
CA ALA A 88 6.31 -1.15 15.18
C ALA A 88 5.71 -0.87 13.81
N ALA A 89 4.78 -1.70 13.35
CA ALA A 89 4.09 -1.48 12.06
C ALA A 89 3.25 -0.20 12.11
N ALA A 90 2.52 0.04 13.19
CA ALA A 90 1.74 1.26 13.37
C ALA A 90 2.65 2.51 13.35
N HIS A 91 3.76 2.45 14.05
CA HIS A 91 4.74 3.54 14.06
C HIS A 91 5.30 3.82 12.66
N LEU A 92 5.58 2.76 11.91
CA LEU A 92 6.06 2.86 10.53
C LEU A 92 5.01 3.51 9.62
N MET A 93 3.73 3.16 9.77
CA MET A 93 2.63 3.81 9.04
C MET A 93 2.57 5.31 9.35
N GLY A 94 2.69 5.68 10.61
CA GLY A 94 2.70 7.08 11.03
C GLY A 94 3.87 7.85 10.43
N ARG A 95 5.07 7.30 10.51
CA ARG A 95 6.29 7.93 9.96
C ARG A 95 6.22 8.10 8.45
N GLN A 96 5.68 7.10 7.74
CA GLN A 96 5.59 7.11 6.28
C GLN A 96 4.30 7.76 5.77
N GLN A 97 3.41 8.15 6.68
CA GLN A 97 2.14 8.79 6.34
C GLN A 97 1.26 7.95 5.42
N VAL A 98 1.23 6.66 5.70
CA VAL A 98 0.40 5.70 4.96
C VAL A 98 -0.51 4.96 5.92
N ARG A 99 -1.69 4.56 5.43
CA ARG A 99 -2.69 3.84 6.22
C ARG A 99 -2.64 2.34 6.01
N ARG A 100 -1.81 1.88 5.09
CA ARG A 100 -1.65 0.46 4.75
C ARG A 100 -0.20 0.19 4.43
N LEU A 101 0.25 -1.00 4.76
CA LEU A 101 1.57 -1.49 4.40
C LEU A 101 1.44 -2.88 3.79
N PRO A 102 2.12 -3.14 2.68
CA PRO A 102 2.30 -4.52 2.25
C PRO A 102 3.19 -5.25 3.25
N VAL A 103 2.90 -6.51 3.45
CA VAL A 103 3.72 -7.39 4.28
C VAL A 103 4.49 -8.30 3.35
N THR A 104 5.81 -8.31 3.51
CA THR A 104 6.68 -9.10 2.63
C THR A 104 7.54 -10.06 3.44
N GLU A 105 7.83 -11.19 2.81
CA GLU A 105 8.79 -12.19 3.31
C GLU A 105 9.71 -12.57 2.15
N ASN A 106 11.00 -12.36 2.33
CA ASN A 106 12.00 -12.56 1.25
C ASN A 106 11.66 -11.74 -0.01
N GLY A 107 11.13 -10.54 0.19
CA GLY A 107 10.75 -9.64 -0.89
C GLY A 107 9.39 -9.92 -1.52
N LYS A 108 8.79 -11.08 -1.26
CA LYS A 108 7.49 -11.46 -1.82
C LYS A 108 6.35 -11.02 -0.92
N ILE A 109 5.27 -10.56 -1.52
CA ILE A 109 4.09 -10.09 -0.79
C ILE A 109 3.36 -11.30 -0.22
N CYS A 110 3.14 -11.29 1.10
CA CYS A 110 2.40 -12.35 1.79
C CYS A 110 1.16 -11.84 2.52
N GLY A 111 0.95 -10.52 2.58
CA GLY A 111 -0.21 -9.95 3.23
C GLY A 111 -0.26 -8.45 3.13
N MET A 112 -1.31 -7.88 3.70
CA MET A 112 -1.49 -6.43 3.90
C MET A 112 -1.90 -6.17 5.34
N ILE A 113 -1.41 -5.08 5.91
CA ILE A 113 -1.87 -4.61 7.21
C ILE A 113 -2.33 -3.16 7.09
N SER A 114 -3.43 -2.80 7.72
CA SER A 114 -4.00 -1.46 7.69
C SER A 114 -4.20 -0.91 9.10
N LEU A 115 -4.34 0.43 9.20
CA LEU A 115 -4.74 1.06 10.47
C LEU A 115 -6.08 0.51 10.95
N GLY A 116 -7.00 0.20 10.03
CA GLY A 116 -8.28 -0.42 10.37
C GLY A 116 -8.11 -1.76 11.06
N ASP A 117 -7.17 -2.59 10.58
CA ASP A 117 -6.87 -3.88 11.22
C ASP A 117 -6.38 -3.69 12.65
N LEU A 118 -5.51 -2.70 12.89
CA LEU A 118 -5.00 -2.38 14.21
C LEU A 118 -6.11 -1.85 15.14
N ALA A 119 -6.97 -0.98 14.60
CA ALA A 119 -8.07 -0.38 15.38
C ALA A 119 -9.13 -1.40 15.80
N CYS A 120 -9.26 -2.52 15.10
CA CYS A 120 -10.18 -3.61 15.45
C CYS A 120 -9.64 -4.50 16.59
N ARG A 121 -8.40 -4.28 17.06
CA ARG A 121 -7.77 -5.04 18.13
C ARG A 121 -7.55 -4.15 19.34
N GLU A 122 -8.10 -4.53 20.48
CA GLU A 122 -8.01 -3.76 21.72
C GLU A 122 -6.56 -3.44 22.11
N SER A 123 -5.64 -4.39 21.90
CA SER A 123 -4.22 -4.24 22.25
C SER A 123 -3.46 -3.26 21.36
N SER A 124 -4.03 -2.84 20.21
CA SER A 124 -3.35 -1.98 19.23
C SER A 124 -4.11 -0.69 18.90
N VAL A 125 -5.23 -0.40 19.58
CA VAL A 125 -6.02 0.81 19.33
C VAL A 125 -5.21 2.09 19.54
N MET A 126 -4.39 2.15 20.60
CA MET A 126 -3.57 3.34 20.88
C MET A 126 -2.50 3.55 19.81
N ASP A 127 -1.89 2.46 19.33
CA ASP A 127 -0.90 2.54 18.25
C ASP A 127 -1.53 3.05 16.95
N ALA A 128 -2.73 2.58 16.62
CA ALA A 128 -3.46 3.05 15.45
C ALA A 128 -3.85 4.53 15.57
N ALA A 129 -4.28 4.97 16.76
CA ALA A 129 -4.64 6.36 17.02
C ALA A 129 -3.43 7.27 16.87
N ASP A 130 -2.26 6.89 17.41
CA ASP A 130 -1.04 7.67 17.30
C ASP A 130 -0.59 7.80 15.84
N ALA A 131 -0.62 6.72 15.08
CA ALA A 131 -0.27 6.72 13.67
C ALA A 131 -1.22 7.62 12.86
N LEU A 132 -2.52 7.56 13.13
CA LEU A 132 -3.51 8.39 12.45
C LEU A 132 -3.29 9.87 12.78
N THR A 133 -2.95 10.20 14.01
CA THR A 133 -2.63 11.55 14.43
C THR A 133 -1.42 12.08 13.66
N ASP A 134 -0.35 11.30 13.52
CA ASP A 134 0.83 11.68 12.76
C ASP A 134 0.50 11.96 11.28
N ILE A 135 -0.34 11.11 10.68
CA ILE A 135 -0.75 11.26 9.28
C ILE A 135 -1.58 12.54 9.09
N THR A 136 -2.59 12.75 9.94
CA THR A 136 -3.50 13.91 9.85
C THR A 136 -2.82 15.21 10.24
N GLY A 137 -1.93 15.18 11.21
CA GLY A 137 -1.15 16.35 11.62
C GLY A 137 -0.34 16.94 10.47
N ASN A 138 0.33 16.10 9.70
CA ASN A 138 1.11 16.52 8.55
C ASN A 138 0.25 17.05 7.39
N ILE A 139 -0.97 16.58 7.24
CA ILE A 139 -1.90 17.11 6.24
C ILE A 139 -2.34 18.52 6.62
N SER A 140 -2.52 18.79 7.92
CA SER A 140 -2.96 20.10 8.41
C SER A 140 -1.90 21.19 8.21
N ASP A 141 -0.64 20.84 8.14
CA ASP A 141 0.48 21.78 7.98
C ASP A 141 0.76 22.14 6.52
N ARG A 142 -0.01 21.62 5.60
CA ARG A 142 0.11 21.91 4.16
C ARG A 142 -0.84 23.09 3.76
#